data_225dd5fb8f7a4cfa000312c740b26e14
#
_entry.id   225dd5fb8f7a4cfa000312c740b26e14
#
_cell.length_a   1.000
_cell.length_b   1.000
_cell.length_c   1.000
_cell.angle_alpha   90.00
_cell.angle_beta   90.00
_cell.angle_gamma   90.00
#
_symmetry.space_group_name_H-M   'P 1'
#
loop_
_entity.id
_entity.type
_entity.pdbx_description
1 polymer ?
#
loop_
_entity_poly.entity_id
_entity_poly.type
_entity_poly.pdbx_seq_one_letter_code
_entity_poly.pdbx_strand_id
1 'polypeptide(L)'
;MNRILVIGGGAMGSAFTVPCLENKNSVIITEPYSKRFIRNLSSKNKFHSALKINLPKKLKFQKFSRDLLKEKFDLIVIALSLSGIDFIGKELKDLKVKTPILVLTKGLKYEKRNKKILTISEQFKKNYNVSNISILKGPCLAKELARKKQTSVIVANKNINIAKKIGKMISTKYYLTEFSRDIVGVEVCSAIKNIYAMIIGAGQSLNASSNLFQKSVLEMNYLTRYFKGKEKTTLGLAGVGDLYVSAAGGRNSKMGSFLGKGFTFKTAKKRFMPKETVEGEELAKEIAPFILKKIDKKKIPLMINLLKTIKENKKLKIKV
;
A
#
# COMPACT_ATOMS: atom_id res chain seq x y z
N MET A 1 28.34 2.91 1.01
CA MET A 1 27.28 2.38 1.90
C MET A 1 26.26 3.47 2.11
N ASN A 2 24.99 3.25 1.69
CA ASN A 2 23.95 4.29 1.86
C ASN A 2 23.36 4.23 3.27
N ARG A 3 22.87 5.38 3.78
CA ARG A 3 22.11 5.49 5.03
C ARG A 3 20.62 5.61 4.70
N ILE A 4 19.81 4.68 5.19
CA ILE A 4 18.37 4.61 4.95
C ILE A 4 17.61 4.76 6.27
N LEU A 5 16.68 5.71 6.31
CA LEU A 5 15.73 5.86 7.40
C LEU A 5 14.37 5.27 7.01
N VAL A 6 13.86 4.31 7.78
CA VAL A 6 12.53 3.75 7.60
C VAL A 6 11.60 4.29 8.70
N ILE A 7 10.56 5.01 8.31
CA ILE A 7 9.55 5.58 9.21
C ILE A 7 8.29 4.72 9.14
N GLY A 8 7.99 4.03 10.22
CA GLY A 8 6.91 3.06 10.33
C GLY A 8 7.43 1.65 10.59
N GLY A 9 7.26 1.20 11.82
CA GLY A 9 7.71 -0.11 12.30
C GLY A 9 6.69 -1.23 12.15
N GLY A 10 5.62 -1.02 11.40
CA GLY A 10 4.66 -2.07 11.08
C GLY A 10 5.26 -3.22 10.26
N ALA A 11 4.44 -4.23 9.94
CA ALA A 11 4.92 -5.44 9.27
C ALA A 11 5.69 -5.14 7.97
N MET A 12 5.16 -4.24 7.11
CA MET A 12 5.81 -3.93 5.83
C MET A 12 7.08 -3.12 6.01
N GLY A 13 7.09 -2.06 6.85
CA GLY A 13 8.30 -1.25 7.08
C GLY A 13 9.43 -2.09 7.68
N SER A 14 9.11 -2.95 8.66
CA SER A 14 10.10 -3.85 9.26
C SER A 14 10.60 -4.91 8.27
N ALA A 15 9.73 -5.52 7.47
CA ALA A 15 10.13 -6.48 6.44
C ALA A 15 11.03 -5.84 5.37
N PHE A 16 10.74 -4.59 5.00
CA PHE A 16 11.52 -3.85 4.00
C PHE A 16 12.96 -3.57 4.44
N THR A 17 13.22 -3.51 5.75
CA THR A 17 14.60 -3.36 6.24
C THR A 17 15.50 -4.54 5.89
N VAL A 18 14.94 -5.74 5.68
CA VAL A 18 15.70 -6.97 5.39
C VAL A 18 16.46 -6.86 4.08
N PRO A 19 15.84 -6.62 2.92
CA PRO A 19 16.59 -6.44 1.66
C PRO A 19 17.52 -5.21 1.70
N CYS A 20 17.13 -4.12 2.38
CA CYS A 20 17.99 -2.94 2.51
C CYS A 20 19.32 -3.28 3.23
N LEU A 21 19.26 -4.01 4.33
CA LEU A 21 20.44 -4.43 5.09
C LEU A 21 21.30 -5.45 4.32
N GLU A 22 20.63 -6.37 3.61
CA GLU A 22 21.36 -7.37 2.80
C GLU A 22 22.13 -6.71 1.65
N ASN A 23 21.56 -5.64 1.09
CA ASN A 23 22.25 -4.83 0.07
C ASN A 23 23.27 -3.83 0.70
N LYS A 24 23.83 -4.18 1.84
CA LYS A 24 24.93 -3.49 2.54
C LYS A 24 24.66 -2.03 2.89
N ASN A 25 23.39 -1.62 3.09
CA ASN A 25 23.08 -0.29 3.58
C ASN A 25 23.08 -0.24 5.12
N SER A 26 23.32 0.93 5.68
CA SER A 26 23.04 1.24 7.07
C SER A 26 21.58 1.62 7.21
N VAL A 27 20.79 0.90 8.02
CA VAL A 27 19.35 1.10 8.13
C VAL A 27 18.98 1.43 9.57
N ILE A 28 18.26 2.55 9.72
CA ILE A 28 17.60 2.95 10.96
C ILE A 28 16.11 2.82 10.73
N ILE A 29 15.39 2.20 11.68
CA ILE A 29 13.93 2.19 11.69
C ILE A 29 13.42 2.97 12.89
N THR A 30 12.36 3.75 12.67
CA THR A 30 11.67 4.53 13.69
C THR A 30 10.17 4.36 13.60
N GLU A 31 9.48 4.53 14.74
CA GLU A 31 8.03 4.39 14.84
C GLU A 31 7.43 5.55 15.64
N PRO A 32 6.66 6.46 15.02
CA PRO A 32 6.16 7.64 15.69
C PRO A 32 4.99 7.38 16.65
N TYR A 33 4.23 6.28 16.47
CA TYR A 33 2.96 6.07 17.18
C TYR A 33 2.99 5.01 18.27
N SER A 34 3.91 4.03 18.22
CA SER A 34 3.91 2.88 19.12
C SER A 34 5.17 2.78 19.97
N LYS A 35 5.10 3.34 21.21
CA LYS A 35 6.16 3.15 22.21
C LYS A 35 6.42 1.66 22.54
N ARG A 36 5.37 0.84 22.55
CA ARG A 36 5.47 -0.60 22.80
C ARG A 36 6.27 -1.31 21.71
N PHE A 37 6.09 -0.90 20.46
CA PHE A 37 6.81 -1.45 19.32
C PHE A 37 8.31 -1.19 19.46
N ILE A 38 8.71 0.05 19.76
CA ILE A 38 10.11 0.42 19.96
C ILE A 38 10.73 -0.39 21.10
N ARG A 39 10.02 -0.54 22.22
CA ARG A 39 10.48 -1.30 23.39
C ARG A 39 10.72 -2.78 23.05
N ASN A 40 9.81 -3.43 22.33
CA ASN A 40 9.98 -4.83 21.92
C ASN A 40 11.16 -5.04 20.95
N LEU A 41 11.43 -4.07 20.09
CA LEU A 41 12.51 -4.16 19.11
C LEU A 41 13.87 -3.71 19.66
N SER A 42 13.89 -2.99 20.77
CA SER A 42 15.11 -2.68 21.54
C SER A 42 15.60 -3.89 22.37
N SER A 43 14.80 -4.95 22.47
CA SER A 43 15.20 -6.19 23.16
C SER A 43 16.30 -6.94 22.38
N LYS A 44 17.13 -7.74 23.11
CA LYS A 44 18.23 -8.54 22.49
C LYS A 44 17.81 -9.32 21.25
N ASN A 45 16.58 -9.84 21.23
CA ASN A 45 16.09 -10.72 20.16
C ASN A 45 15.41 -10.01 19.01
N LYS A 46 15.10 -8.72 19.11
CA LYS A 46 14.44 -7.93 18.06
C LYS A 46 13.24 -8.64 17.41
N PHE A 47 12.44 -9.37 18.21
CA PHE A 47 11.33 -10.17 17.71
C PHE A 47 10.16 -9.31 17.23
N HIS A 48 9.73 -9.50 15.99
CA HIS A 48 8.60 -8.82 15.40
C HIS A 48 7.35 -9.72 15.37
N SER A 49 6.37 -9.47 16.23
CA SER A 49 5.20 -10.34 16.44
C SER A 49 4.36 -10.58 15.19
N ALA A 50 4.12 -9.53 14.37
CA ALA A 50 3.31 -9.67 13.15
C ALA A 50 4.03 -10.45 12.04
N LEU A 51 5.36 -10.38 11.96
CA LEU A 51 6.18 -11.13 11.00
C LEU A 51 6.52 -12.53 11.51
N LYS A 52 6.49 -12.74 12.83
CA LYS A 52 6.92 -13.97 13.53
C LYS A 52 8.38 -14.34 13.18
N ILE A 53 9.26 -13.34 13.19
CA ILE A 53 10.71 -13.52 13.01
C ILE A 53 11.48 -12.56 13.91
N ASN A 54 12.75 -12.87 14.13
CA ASN A 54 13.72 -11.91 14.67
C ASN A 54 14.26 -11.05 13.52
N LEU A 55 14.22 -9.72 13.68
CA LEU A 55 14.79 -8.81 12.69
C LEU A 55 16.34 -8.86 12.71
N PRO A 56 17.01 -8.51 11.60
CA PRO A 56 18.46 -8.59 11.51
C PRO A 56 19.18 -7.85 12.64
N LYS A 57 20.22 -8.46 13.23
CA LYS A 57 21.00 -7.86 14.34
C LYS A 57 21.57 -6.48 14.01
N LYS A 58 21.96 -6.24 12.75
CA LYS A 58 22.50 -4.96 12.26
C LYS A 58 21.46 -3.84 12.16
N LEU A 59 20.15 -4.13 12.25
CA LEU A 59 19.10 -3.11 12.21
C LEU A 59 19.20 -2.21 13.46
N LYS A 60 19.26 -0.90 13.24
CA LYS A 60 19.26 0.09 14.32
C LYS A 60 17.84 0.60 14.55
N PHE A 61 17.46 0.75 15.82
CA PHE A 61 16.21 1.35 16.24
C PHE A 61 16.48 2.69 16.86
N GLN A 62 15.72 3.70 16.46
CA GLN A 62 15.83 5.03 17.04
C GLN A 62 14.43 5.58 17.30
N LYS A 63 14.24 6.27 18.42
CA LYS A 63 12.99 6.97 18.73
C LYS A 63 12.75 8.02 17.67
N PHE A 64 11.50 8.17 17.22
CA PHE A 64 11.15 9.25 16.30
C PHE A 64 11.37 10.60 16.96
N SER A 65 12.08 11.48 16.26
CA SER A 65 12.28 12.88 16.65
C SER A 65 12.48 13.76 15.41
N ARG A 66 12.30 15.06 15.57
CA ARG A 66 12.62 16.03 14.51
C ARG A 66 14.11 16.07 14.19
N ASP A 67 14.96 15.85 15.18
CA ASP A 67 16.42 15.84 14.99
C ASP A 67 16.86 14.65 14.15
N LEU A 68 16.24 13.48 14.34
CA LEU A 68 16.47 12.33 13.46
C LEU A 68 16.17 12.65 11.98
N LEU A 69 15.13 13.45 11.72
CA LEU A 69 14.80 13.86 10.34
C LEU A 69 15.77 14.89 9.75
N LYS A 70 16.53 15.60 10.58
CA LYS A 70 17.60 16.54 10.15
C LYS A 70 18.91 15.85 9.83
N GLU A 71 19.10 14.60 10.29
CA GLU A 71 20.30 13.82 9.96
C GLU A 71 20.42 13.56 8.45
N LYS A 72 21.64 13.39 7.98
CA LYS A 72 21.91 13.11 6.57
C LYS A 72 21.60 11.65 6.22
N PHE A 73 20.59 11.45 5.40
CA PHE A 73 20.19 10.16 4.82
C PHE A 73 20.25 10.22 3.30
N ASP A 74 20.53 9.08 2.66
CA ASP A 74 20.45 8.90 1.21
C ASP A 74 19.04 8.58 0.74
N LEU A 75 18.20 8.02 1.64
CA LEU A 75 16.81 7.67 1.38
C LEU A 75 16.00 7.69 2.68
N ILE A 76 14.83 8.34 2.65
CA ILE A 76 13.81 8.23 3.67
C ILE A 76 12.67 7.37 3.11
N VAL A 77 12.29 6.31 3.85
CA VAL A 77 11.22 5.39 3.48
C VAL A 77 10.02 5.61 4.39
N ILE A 78 8.85 5.88 3.81
CA ILE A 78 7.59 6.07 4.54
C ILE A 78 6.76 4.78 4.42
N ALA A 79 6.59 4.09 5.56
CA ALA A 79 5.85 2.85 5.69
C ALA A 79 4.74 2.95 6.76
N LEU A 80 4.15 4.13 6.90
CA LEU A 80 3.05 4.43 7.82
C LEU A 80 1.70 4.00 7.24
N SER A 81 0.64 3.99 8.07
CA SER A 81 -0.73 3.95 7.60
C SER A 81 -1.11 5.22 6.83
N LEU A 82 -2.22 5.19 6.08
CA LEU A 82 -2.69 6.38 5.35
C LEU A 82 -2.93 7.58 6.29
N SER A 83 -3.44 7.32 7.50
CA SER A 83 -3.63 8.35 8.54
C SER A 83 -2.32 9.01 9.02
N GLY A 84 -1.18 8.35 8.85
CA GLY A 84 0.12 8.90 9.22
C GLY A 84 0.75 9.81 8.16
N ILE A 85 0.18 9.87 6.95
CA ILE A 85 0.72 10.68 5.84
C ILE A 85 0.67 12.18 6.16
N ASP A 86 -0.43 12.64 6.73
CA ASP A 86 -0.58 14.07 7.06
C ASP A 86 0.41 14.52 8.15
N PHE A 87 0.67 13.66 9.13
CA PHE A 87 1.68 13.93 10.17
C PHE A 87 3.08 14.05 9.55
N ILE A 88 3.53 13.01 8.84
CA ILE A 88 4.90 13.03 8.30
C ILE A 88 5.07 14.08 7.20
N GLY A 89 4.03 14.38 6.44
CA GLY A 89 4.05 15.44 5.44
C GLY A 89 4.33 16.82 6.03
N LYS A 90 3.70 17.14 7.18
CA LYS A 90 3.97 18.37 7.92
C LYS A 90 5.40 18.43 8.41
N GLU A 91 5.89 17.36 9.05
CA GLU A 91 7.26 17.30 9.55
C GLU A 91 8.31 17.51 8.44
N LEU A 92 8.14 16.85 7.30
CA LEU A 92 9.03 16.98 6.14
C LEU A 92 9.01 18.39 5.54
N LYS A 93 7.83 19.04 5.50
CA LYS A 93 7.66 20.43 5.05
C LYS A 93 8.38 21.40 5.98
N ASP A 94 8.08 21.32 7.28
CA ASP A 94 8.60 22.24 8.28
C ASP A 94 10.12 22.19 8.36
N LEU A 95 10.70 20.99 8.23
CA LEU A 95 12.14 20.77 8.23
C LEU A 95 12.80 20.96 6.84
N LYS A 96 12.02 21.29 5.81
CA LYS A 96 12.51 21.50 4.43
C LYS A 96 13.37 20.33 3.92
N VAL A 97 12.94 19.08 4.23
CA VAL A 97 13.72 17.87 3.92
C VAL A 97 13.89 17.72 2.40
N LYS A 98 15.14 17.64 1.94
CA LYS A 98 15.52 17.49 0.53
C LYS A 98 15.89 16.04 0.16
N THR A 99 16.06 15.17 1.15
CA THR A 99 16.40 13.76 0.96
C THR A 99 15.34 13.06 0.07
N PRO A 100 15.74 12.20 -0.87
CA PRO A 100 14.81 11.38 -1.64
C PRO A 100 13.89 10.57 -0.75
N ILE A 101 12.60 10.52 -1.08
CA ILE A 101 11.57 9.83 -0.30
C ILE A 101 10.99 8.68 -1.11
N LEU A 102 10.89 7.51 -0.47
CA LEU A 102 10.22 6.32 -1.02
C LEU A 102 8.99 5.99 -0.18
N VAL A 103 7.80 5.98 -0.80
CA VAL A 103 6.54 5.72 -0.11
C VAL A 103 6.04 4.31 -0.37
N LEU A 104 5.90 3.53 0.70
CA LEU A 104 5.32 2.18 0.68
C LEU A 104 3.82 2.20 0.99
N THR A 105 3.36 3.22 1.69
CA THR A 105 1.95 3.40 2.09
C THR A 105 1.01 3.30 0.89
N LYS A 106 -0.07 2.54 1.01
CA LYS A 106 -1.12 2.40 -0.01
C LYS A 106 -2.33 3.25 0.38
N GLY A 107 -3.01 3.82 -0.61
CA GLY A 107 -4.26 4.54 -0.39
C GLY A 107 -4.44 5.73 -1.33
N LEU A 108 -5.67 6.24 -1.31
CA LEU A 108 -6.10 7.45 -2.00
C LEU A 108 -6.85 8.31 -1.00
N LYS A 109 -6.84 9.62 -1.17
CA LYS A 109 -7.51 10.57 -0.28
C LYS A 109 -8.58 11.34 -1.03
N TYR A 110 -9.79 11.41 -0.49
CA TYR A 110 -10.83 12.30 -1.00
C TYR A 110 -10.70 13.69 -0.40
N GLU A 111 -10.36 14.66 -1.23
CA GLU A 111 -10.30 16.06 -0.85
C GLU A 111 -11.66 16.71 -1.00
N LYS A 112 -12.36 16.90 0.11
CA LYS A 112 -13.73 17.41 0.15
C LYS A 112 -13.87 18.79 -0.49
N ARG A 113 -12.91 19.70 -0.24
CA ARG A 113 -12.93 21.09 -0.72
C ARG A 113 -13.00 21.17 -2.25
N ASN A 114 -12.15 20.41 -2.94
CA ASN A 114 -12.06 20.42 -4.41
C ASN A 114 -12.81 19.26 -5.06
N LYS A 115 -13.48 18.41 -4.27
CA LYS A 115 -14.23 17.21 -4.73
C LYS A 115 -13.38 16.33 -5.66
N LYS A 116 -12.12 16.08 -5.29
CA LYS A 116 -11.15 15.29 -6.07
C LYS A 116 -10.56 14.15 -5.24
N ILE A 117 -10.10 13.11 -5.93
CA ILE A 117 -9.24 12.09 -5.34
C ILE A 117 -7.79 12.53 -5.56
N LEU A 118 -6.98 12.44 -4.51
CA LEU A 118 -5.55 12.65 -4.55
C LEU A 118 -4.82 11.34 -4.27
N THR A 119 -3.78 11.06 -5.03
CA THR A 119 -2.78 10.05 -4.68
C THR A 119 -1.90 10.57 -3.53
N ILE A 120 -1.12 9.71 -2.90
CA ILE A 120 -0.23 10.13 -1.80
C ILE A 120 0.85 11.08 -2.33
N SER A 121 1.41 10.81 -3.52
CA SER A 121 2.40 11.70 -4.13
C SER A 121 1.83 13.09 -4.45
N GLU A 122 0.56 13.17 -4.87
CA GLU A 122 -0.12 14.45 -5.08
C GLU A 122 -0.38 15.18 -3.76
N GLN A 123 -0.74 14.46 -2.68
CA GLN A 123 -0.89 15.04 -1.35
C GLN A 123 0.42 15.65 -0.87
N PHE A 124 1.53 14.93 -0.98
CA PHE A 124 2.86 15.45 -0.60
C PHE A 124 3.21 16.71 -1.36
N LYS A 125 3.02 16.70 -2.69
CA LYS A 125 3.31 17.87 -3.51
C LYS A 125 2.40 19.05 -3.19
N LYS A 126 1.07 18.82 -3.14
CA LYS A 126 0.08 19.90 -3.02
C LYS A 126 0.03 20.50 -1.63
N ASN A 127 0.00 19.64 -0.59
CA ASN A 127 -0.27 20.08 0.77
C ASN A 127 0.99 20.41 1.55
N TYR A 128 2.12 19.77 1.19
CA TYR A 128 3.36 19.88 1.97
C TYR A 128 4.54 20.42 1.16
N ASN A 129 4.38 20.69 -0.13
CA ASN A 129 5.46 21.15 -1.02
C ASN A 129 6.67 20.20 -1.04
N VAL A 130 6.42 18.90 -0.91
CA VAL A 130 7.44 17.84 -0.98
C VAL A 130 7.33 17.16 -2.34
N SER A 131 8.33 17.31 -3.20
CA SER A 131 8.27 16.87 -4.60
C SER A 131 9.18 15.68 -4.93
N ASN A 132 10.18 15.41 -4.11
CA ASN A 132 11.14 14.31 -4.36
C ASN A 132 10.61 12.96 -3.89
N ILE A 133 9.42 12.60 -4.38
CA ILE A 133 8.67 11.39 -3.98
C ILE A 133 8.81 10.31 -5.05
N SER A 134 9.21 9.13 -4.59
CA SER A 134 9.11 7.87 -5.34
C SER A 134 8.12 6.95 -4.65
N ILE A 135 7.47 6.10 -5.43
CA ILE A 135 6.46 5.16 -4.95
C ILE A 135 6.94 3.73 -5.18
N LEU A 136 6.80 2.87 -4.18
CA LEU A 136 7.09 1.44 -4.30
C LEU A 136 5.82 0.64 -4.09
N LYS A 137 5.43 -0.17 -5.08
CA LYS A 137 4.25 -1.04 -5.05
C LYS A 137 4.54 -2.37 -5.73
N GLY A 138 3.57 -3.28 -5.69
CA GLY A 138 3.63 -4.58 -6.32
C GLY A 138 3.26 -5.72 -5.37
N PRO A 139 3.28 -6.97 -5.86
CA PRO A 139 2.96 -8.17 -5.09
C PRO A 139 4.03 -8.42 -4.03
N CYS A 140 3.79 -7.96 -2.81
CA CYS A 140 4.76 -8.11 -1.73
C CYS A 140 4.04 -8.35 -0.40
N LEU A 141 4.07 -9.59 0.06
CA LEU A 141 3.62 -9.98 1.39
C LEU A 141 4.76 -9.79 2.39
N ALA A 142 4.51 -8.97 3.43
CA ALA A 142 5.54 -8.64 4.42
C ALA A 142 6.19 -9.86 5.07
N LYS A 143 5.40 -10.92 5.36
CA LYS A 143 5.93 -12.17 5.94
C LYS A 143 6.84 -12.94 4.99
N GLU A 144 6.58 -12.89 3.69
CA GLU A 144 7.39 -13.54 2.66
C GLU A 144 8.68 -12.77 2.44
N LEU A 145 8.57 -11.44 2.29
CA LEU A 145 9.75 -10.57 2.16
C LEU A 145 10.70 -10.73 3.35
N ALA A 146 10.15 -10.75 4.57
CA ALA A 146 10.94 -10.93 5.79
C ALA A 146 11.67 -12.29 5.85
N ARG A 147 11.16 -13.31 5.12
CA ARG A 147 11.77 -14.65 4.96
C ARG A 147 12.57 -14.79 3.67
N LYS A 148 12.86 -13.67 2.99
CA LYS A 148 13.64 -13.63 1.74
C LYS A 148 13.04 -14.46 0.61
N LYS A 149 11.70 -14.60 0.57
CA LYS A 149 11.01 -15.22 -0.56
C LYS A 149 11.06 -14.29 -1.77
N GLN A 150 11.21 -14.88 -2.94
CA GLN A 150 11.30 -14.13 -4.19
C GLN A 150 10.10 -13.19 -4.36
N THR A 151 10.37 -11.93 -4.63
CA THR A 151 9.38 -10.86 -4.73
C THR A 151 9.83 -9.86 -5.78
N SER A 152 8.93 -9.49 -6.67
CA SER A 152 9.16 -8.42 -7.64
C SER A 152 8.26 -7.23 -7.33
N VAL A 153 8.83 -6.02 -7.33
CA VAL A 153 8.12 -4.77 -7.05
C VAL A 153 8.48 -3.71 -8.07
N ILE A 154 7.66 -2.67 -8.16
CA ILE A 154 7.90 -1.54 -9.06
C ILE A 154 8.20 -0.27 -8.26
N VAL A 155 9.30 0.39 -8.61
CA VAL A 155 9.64 1.73 -8.13
C VAL A 155 9.24 2.74 -9.19
N ALA A 156 8.33 3.65 -8.85
CA ALA A 156 7.86 4.69 -9.77
C ALA A 156 8.36 6.07 -9.33
N ASN A 157 8.92 6.81 -10.29
CA ASN A 157 9.30 8.21 -10.16
C ASN A 157 9.21 8.89 -11.53
N LYS A 158 8.82 10.16 -11.58
CA LYS A 158 8.80 10.93 -12.84
C LYS A 158 10.16 10.93 -13.53
N ASN A 159 11.24 11.03 -12.75
CA ASN A 159 12.61 10.82 -13.22
C ASN A 159 13.00 9.36 -13.04
N ILE A 160 13.10 8.64 -14.14
CA ILE A 160 13.43 7.19 -14.14
C ILE A 160 14.81 6.90 -13.53
N ASN A 161 15.75 7.83 -13.60
CA ASN A 161 17.09 7.67 -13.03
C ASN A 161 17.03 7.66 -11.50
N ILE A 162 16.13 8.43 -10.89
CA ILE A 162 15.88 8.39 -9.44
C ILE A 162 15.29 7.03 -9.06
N ALA A 163 14.30 6.53 -9.82
CA ALA A 163 13.72 5.21 -9.58
C ALA A 163 14.81 4.11 -9.65
N LYS A 164 15.66 4.14 -10.67
CA LYS A 164 16.78 3.20 -10.82
C LYS A 164 17.80 3.32 -9.70
N LYS A 165 18.14 4.54 -9.26
CA LYS A 165 19.06 4.77 -8.13
C LYS A 165 18.50 4.16 -6.85
N ILE A 166 17.21 4.37 -6.56
CA ILE A 166 16.55 3.75 -5.41
C ILE A 166 16.52 2.22 -5.55
N GLY A 167 16.17 1.71 -6.73
CA GLY A 167 16.20 0.27 -7.00
C GLY A 167 17.55 -0.36 -6.68
N LYS A 168 18.66 0.26 -7.11
CA LYS A 168 20.01 -0.21 -6.77
C LYS A 168 20.28 -0.27 -5.27
N MET A 169 19.66 0.61 -4.47
CA MET A 169 19.83 0.60 -3.00
C MET A 169 19.10 -0.55 -2.34
N ILE A 170 17.99 -1.05 -2.92
CA ILE A 170 17.09 -2.00 -2.26
C ILE A 170 17.01 -3.37 -2.90
N SER A 171 17.45 -3.52 -4.14
CA SER A 171 17.39 -4.80 -4.87
C SER A 171 18.36 -5.85 -4.30
N THR A 172 17.91 -7.10 -4.27
CA THR A 172 18.69 -8.28 -3.89
C THR A 172 18.38 -9.42 -4.85
N LYS A 173 19.00 -10.60 -4.66
CA LYS A 173 18.70 -11.80 -5.46
C LYS A 173 17.24 -12.26 -5.38
N TYR A 174 16.54 -11.92 -4.29
CA TYR A 174 15.14 -12.30 -4.07
C TYR A 174 14.18 -11.10 -4.07
N TYR A 175 14.67 -9.85 -4.01
CA TYR A 175 13.85 -8.65 -4.05
C TYR A 175 14.16 -7.85 -5.31
N LEU A 176 13.43 -8.12 -6.36
CA LEU A 176 13.66 -7.57 -7.70
C LEU A 176 12.87 -6.27 -7.90
N THR A 177 13.47 -5.30 -8.58
CA THR A 177 12.82 -4.01 -8.82
C THR A 177 12.68 -3.72 -10.31
N GLU A 178 11.45 -3.43 -10.72
CA GLU A 178 11.12 -2.80 -12.00
C GLU A 178 10.95 -1.28 -11.82
N PHE A 179 10.93 -0.53 -12.92
CA PHE A 179 10.90 0.93 -12.89
C PHE A 179 9.80 1.49 -13.78
N SER A 180 9.15 2.56 -13.31
CA SER A 180 8.09 3.25 -14.05
C SER A 180 8.18 4.77 -13.89
N ARG A 181 7.74 5.49 -14.93
CA ARG A 181 7.47 6.93 -14.84
C ARG A 181 6.01 7.23 -14.47
N ASP A 182 5.15 6.22 -14.48
CA ASP A 182 3.72 6.33 -14.21
C ASP A 182 3.43 6.22 -12.71
N ILE A 183 3.75 7.27 -11.95
CA ILE A 183 3.50 7.32 -10.51
C ILE A 183 2.00 7.16 -10.23
N VAL A 184 1.16 7.91 -10.93
CA VAL A 184 -0.29 7.93 -10.70
C VAL A 184 -0.90 6.55 -10.93
N GLY A 185 -0.59 5.91 -12.06
CA GLY A 185 -1.09 4.55 -12.33
C GLY A 185 -0.65 3.54 -11.27
N VAL A 186 0.60 3.59 -10.84
CA VAL A 186 1.13 2.70 -9.78
C VAL A 186 0.42 2.91 -8.45
N GLU A 187 0.13 4.16 -8.05
CA GLU A 187 -0.60 4.45 -6.82
C GLU A 187 -2.07 4.05 -6.90
N VAL A 188 -2.75 4.40 -7.99
CA VAL A 188 -4.17 4.08 -8.19
C VAL A 188 -4.38 2.57 -8.21
N CYS A 189 -3.66 1.83 -9.07
CA CYS A 189 -3.79 0.37 -9.16
C CYS A 189 -3.60 -0.29 -7.80
N SER A 190 -2.51 0.04 -7.10
CA SER A 190 -2.18 -0.60 -5.83
C SER A 190 -3.16 -0.25 -4.70
N ALA A 191 -3.88 0.86 -4.80
CA ALA A 191 -4.93 1.21 -3.85
C ALA A 191 -6.22 0.44 -4.15
N ILE A 192 -6.77 0.59 -5.38
CA ILE A 192 -8.09 0.03 -5.72
C ILE A 192 -8.12 -1.50 -5.78
N LYS A 193 -6.96 -2.16 -6.01
CA LYS A 193 -6.88 -3.62 -6.01
C LYS A 193 -7.42 -4.27 -4.73
N ASN A 194 -7.36 -3.59 -3.58
CA ASN A 194 -7.88 -4.11 -2.32
C ASN A 194 -9.41 -4.20 -2.32
N ILE A 195 -10.10 -3.29 -3.03
CA ILE A 195 -11.54 -3.34 -3.24
C ILE A 195 -11.86 -4.52 -4.16
N TYR A 196 -11.13 -4.65 -5.27
CA TYR A 196 -11.35 -5.75 -6.22
C TYR A 196 -10.99 -7.12 -5.65
N ALA A 197 -10.01 -7.22 -4.77
CA ALA A 197 -9.72 -8.46 -4.05
C ALA A 197 -10.90 -8.92 -3.17
N MET A 198 -11.68 -8.00 -2.60
CA MET A 198 -12.95 -8.35 -1.92
C MET A 198 -13.98 -8.88 -2.92
N ILE A 199 -14.10 -8.26 -4.09
CA ILE A 199 -15.05 -8.66 -5.12
C ILE A 199 -14.71 -10.08 -5.61
N ILE A 200 -13.45 -10.34 -5.93
CA ILE A 200 -12.99 -11.66 -6.38
C ILE A 200 -13.21 -12.72 -5.30
N GLY A 201 -12.88 -12.38 -4.04
CA GLY A 201 -13.13 -13.26 -2.90
C GLY A 201 -14.61 -13.58 -2.66
N ALA A 202 -15.54 -12.79 -3.20
CA ALA A 202 -16.98 -13.07 -3.11
C ALA A 202 -17.44 -14.16 -4.09
N GLY A 203 -16.62 -14.53 -5.07
CA GLY A 203 -16.85 -15.71 -5.90
C GLY A 203 -16.80 -16.99 -5.05
N GLN A 204 -17.84 -17.80 -5.10
CA GLN A 204 -17.97 -19.01 -4.27
C GLN A 204 -17.38 -20.26 -4.94
N SER A 205 -16.81 -20.12 -6.14
CA SER A 205 -16.09 -21.16 -6.88
C SER A 205 -14.91 -20.54 -7.63
N LEU A 206 -13.97 -21.37 -8.09
CA LEU A 206 -12.84 -20.91 -8.90
C LEU A 206 -13.29 -20.26 -10.21
N ASN A 207 -14.28 -20.86 -10.90
CA ASN A 207 -14.82 -20.30 -12.13
C ASN A 207 -15.46 -18.93 -11.91
N ALA A 208 -16.27 -18.78 -10.85
CA ALA A 208 -16.87 -17.51 -10.49
C ALA A 208 -15.80 -16.45 -10.13
N SER A 209 -14.80 -16.85 -9.35
CA SER A 209 -13.69 -15.96 -8.97
C SER A 209 -12.85 -15.55 -10.18
N SER A 210 -12.63 -16.45 -11.16
CA SER A 210 -11.93 -16.16 -12.41
C SER A 210 -12.67 -15.11 -13.25
N ASN A 211 -14.00 -15.25 -13.42
CA ASN A 211 -14.80 -14.25 -14.11
C ASN A 211 -14.75 -12.88 -13.40
N LEU A 212 -14.89 -12.87 -12.06
CA LEU A 212 -14.79 -11.65 -11.28
C LEU A 212 -13.37 -11.03 -11.36
N PHE A 213 -12.32 -11.86 -11.43
CA PHE A 213 -10.96 -11.38 -11.63
C PHE A 213 -10.81 -10.65 -12.97
N GLN A 214 -11.24 -11.28 -14.06
CA GLN A 214 -11.18 -10.70 -15.40
C GLN A 214 -11.95 -9.37 -15.47
N LYS A 215 -13.20 -9.34 -14.98
CA LYS A 215 -14.01 -8.11 -14.92
C LYS A 215 -13.37 -7.04 -14.04
N SER A 216 -12.76 -7.44 -12.91
CA SER A 216 -12.05 -6.52 -12.01
C SER A 216 -10.86 -5.85 -12.69
N VAL A 217 -10.09 -6.58 -13.50
CA VAL A 217 -8.97 -6.03 -14.28
C VAL A 217 -9.44 -4.97 -15.27
N LEU A 218 -10.56 -5.21 -15.95
CA LEU A 218 -11.14 -4.23 -16.88
C LEU A 218 -11.59 -2.94 -16.17
N GLU A 219 -12.29 -3.07 -15.04
CA GLU A 219 -12.69 -1.89 -14.25
C GLU A 219 -11.47 -1.16 -13.66
N MET A 220 -10.46 -1.88 -13.17
CA MET A 220 -9.21 -1.30 -12.71
C MET A 220 -8.51 -0.52 -13.83
N ASN A 221 -8.48 -1.07 -15.03
CA ASN A 221 -7.89 -0.38 -16.19
C ASN A 221 -8.64 0.91 -16.52
N TYR A 222 -9.96 0.85 -16.54
CA TYR A 222 -10.79 2.03 -16.76
C TYR A 222 -10.50 3.13 -15.71
N LEU A 223 -10.49 2.78 -14.42
CA LEU A 223 -10.22 3.74 -13.33
C LEU A 223 -8.80 4.29 -13.39
N THR A 224 -7.81 3.44 -13.64
CA THR A 224 -6.41 3.87 -13.78
C THR A 224 -6.27 4.91 -14.88
N ARG A 225 -6.87 4.67 -16.05
CA ARG A 225 -6.88 5.63 -17.17
C ARG A 225 -7.66 6.89 -16.85
N TYR A 226 -8.80 6.78 -16.15
CA TYR A 226 -9.58 7.93 -15.69
C TYR A 226 -8.72 8.89 -14.83
N PHE A 227 -7.89 8.35 -13.93
CA PHE A 227 -6.94 9.11 -13.13
C PHE A 227 -5.62 9.43 -13.84
N LYS A 228 -5.55 9.27 -15.17
CA LYS A 228 -4.37 9.58 -16.00
C LYS A 228 -3.18 8.64 -15.82
N GLY A 229 -3.37 7.46 -15.26
CA GLY A 229 -2.41 6.36 -15.30
C GLY A 229 -2.47 5.59 -16.62
N LYS A 230 -1.51 4.70 -16.81
CA LYS A 230 -1.34 3.91 -18.05
C LYS A 230 -1.88 2.51 -17.92
N GLU A 231 -2.47 1.98 -18.99
CA GLU A 231 -2.93 0.59 -19.07
C GLU A 231 -1.82 -0.43 -18.76
N LYS A 232 -0.62 -0.23 -19.33
CA LYS A 232 0.54 -1.08 -19.04
C LYS A 232 0.80 -1.22 -17.53
N THR A 233 0.52 -0.19 -16.74
CA THR A 233 0.68 -0.23 -15.29
C THR A 233 -0.37 -1.12 -14.64
N THR A 234 -1.61 -1.09 -15.14
CA THR A 234 -2.68 -1.99 -14.68
C THR A 234 -2.34 -3.45 -14.95
N LEU A 235 -1.81 -3.75 -16.12
CA LEU A 235 -1.43 -5.12 -16.53
C LEU A 235 -0.10 -5.60 -15.88
N GLY A 236 0.64 -4.71 -15.24
CA GLY A 236 1.92 -5.01 -14.60
C GLY A 236 1.82 -5.36 -13.11
N LEU A 237 2.98 -5.29 -12.44
CA LEU A 237 3.15 -5.66 -11.02
C LEU A 237 2.25 -4.86 -10.07
N ALA A 238 2.06 -3.56 -10.29
CA ALA A 238 1.25 -2.71 -9.41
C ALA A 238 -0.27 -2.95 -9.54
N GLY A 239 -0.72 -3.50 -10.66
CA GLY A 239 -2.11 -3.83 -10.94
C GLY A 239 -2.38 -5.32 -10.81
N VAL A 240 -2.37 -6.05 -11.92
CA VAL A 240 -2.72 -7.48 -11.98
C VAL A 240 -1.86 -8.34 -11.05
N GLY A 241 -0.55 -8.08 -10.98
CA GLY A 241 0.34 -8.85 -10.10
C GLY A 241 -0.03 -8.72 -8.62
N ASP A 242 -0.25 -7.47 -8.13
CA ASP A 242 -0.62 -7.23 -6.72
C ASP A 242 -2.09 -7.64 -6.44
N LEU A 243 -2.97 -7.58 -7.47
CA LEU A 243 -4.34 -8.07 -7.37
C LEU A 243 -4.38 -9.59 -7.19
N TYR A 244 -3.60 -10.34 -7.98
CA TYR A 244 -3.50 -11.79 -7.88
C TYR A 244 -3.15 -12.24 -6.47
N VAL A 245 -2.05 -11.72 -5.91
CA VAL A 245 -1.60 -12.07 -4.55
C VAL A 245 -2.65 -11.69 -3.50
N SER A 246 -3.36 -10.57 -3.70
CA SER A 246 -4.38 -10.10 -2.75
C SER A 246 -5.67 -10.91 -2.81
N ALA A 247 -6.03 -11.43 -3.99
CA ALA A 247 -7.18 -12.29 -4.21
C ALA A 247 -6.92 -13.73 -3.72
N ALA A 248 -5.69 -14.22 -3.86
CA ALA A 248 -5.31 -15.59 -3.53
C ALA A 248 -5.34 -15.95 -2.03
N GLY A 249 -5.58 -14.98 -1.11
CA GLY A 249 -5.66 -15.31 0.33
C GLY A 249 -5.48 -14.12 1.27
N GLY A 250 -5.57 -12.90 0.76
CA GLY A 250 -5.45 -11.69 1.57
C GLY A 250 -6.69 -11.42 2.45
N ARG A 251 -6.55 -10.52 3.43
CA ARG A 251 -7.65 -10.11 4.34
C ARG A 251 -8.86 -9.56 3.57
N ASN A 252 -8.63 -8.85 2.46
CA ASN A 252 -9.70 -8.34 1.62
C ASN A 252 -10.46 -9.48 0.93
N SER A 253 -9.77 -10.46 0.36
CA SER A 253 -10.38 -11.66 -0.24
C SER A 253 -11.17 -12.48 0.78
N LYS A 254 -10.62 -12.67 1.99
CA LYS A 254 -11.31 -13.33 3.11
C LYS A 254 -12.62 -12.61 3.48
N MET A 255 -12.60 -11.29 3.58
CA MET A 255 -13.83 -10.51 3.79
C MET A 255 -14.80 -10.72 2.64
N GLY A 256 -14.32 -10.68 1.40
CA GLY A 256 -15.14 -10.96 0.21
C GLY A 256 -15.85 -12.31 0.27
N SER A 257 -15.15 -13.36 0.71
CA SER A 257 -15.75 -14.70 0.87
C SER A 257 -16.94 -14.70 1.82
N PHE A 258 -16.89 -13.96 2.94
CA PHE A 258 -18.05 -13.80 3.82
C PHE A 258 -19.18 -13.01 3.17
N LEU A 259 -18.86 -11.96 2.41
CA LEU A 259 -19.88 -11.20 1.68
C LEU A 259 -20.58 -12.08 0.62
N GLY A 260 -19.82 -12.91 -0.09
CA GLY A 260 -20.36 -13.86 -1.08
C GLY A 260 -21.26 -14.94 -0.45
N LYS A 261 -21.00 -15.32 0.81
CA LYS A 261 -21.86 -16.19 1.62
C LYS A 261 -23.11 -15.50 2.16
N GLY A 262 -23.36 -14.25 1.78
CA GLY A 262 -24.57 -13.51 2.16
C GLY A 262 -24.50 -12.79 3.50
N PHE A 263 -23.34 -12.70 4.16
CA PHE A 263 -23.19 -11.86 5.34
C PHE A 263 -23.08 -10.37 4.93
N THR A 264 -23.62 -9.47 5.78
CA THR A 264 -23.33 -8.05 5.62
C THR A 264 -21.90 -7.74 6.08
N PHE A 265 -21.36 -6.60 5.65
CA PHE A 265 -19.99 -6.23 6.02
C PHE A 265 -19.81 -6.15 7.55
N LYS A 266 -20.71 -5.45 8.25
CA LYS A 266 -20.64 -5.30 9.72
C LYS A 266 -20.72 -6.64 10.43
N THR A 267 -21.61 -7.54 9.99
CA THR A 267 -21.75 -8.89 10.58
C THR A 267 -20.49 -9.70 10.34
N ALA A 268 -19.97 -9.74 9.12
CA ALA A 268 -18.74 -10.47 8.79
C ALA A 268 -17.55 -9.94 9.59
N LYS A 269 -17.40 -8.61 9.69
CA LYS A 269 -16.32 -7.96 10.45
C LYS A 269 -16.38 -8.31 11.92
N LYS A 270 -17.55 -8.19 12.56
CA LYS A 270 -17.74 -8.47 13.99
C LYS A 270 -17.51 -9.93 14.32
N ARG A 271 -18.07 -10.85 13.51
CA ARG A 271 -18.10 -12.28 13.81
C ARG A 271 -16.81 -13.02 13.45
N PHE A 272 -16.21 -12.71 12.29
CA PHE A 272 -15.14 -13.53 11.73
C PHE A 272 -13.79 -12.80 11.63
N MET A 273 -13.79 -11.46 11.67
CA MET A 273 -12.57 -10.66 11.49
C MET A 273 -12.46 -9.50 12.49
N PRO A 274 -12.75 -9.69 13.80
CA PRO A 274 -12.85 -8.58 14.76
C PRO A 274 -11.53 -7.81 14.93
N LYS A 275 -10.39 -8.48 14.83
CA LYS A 275 -9.05 -7.90 15.05
C LYS A 275 -8.30 -7.59 13.74
N GLU A 276 -8.87 -7.91 12.58
CA GLU A 276 -8.19 -7.75 11.29
C GLU A 276 -8.58 -6.43 10.63
N THR A 277 -7.61 -5.64 10.18
CA THR A 277 -7.87 -4.46 9.34
C THR A 277 -8.20 -4.90 7.91
N VAL A 278 -9.25 -4.36 7.32
CA VAL A 278 -9.67 -4.59 5.94
C VAL A 278 -9.42 -3.30 5.15
N GLU A 279 -8.24 -3.17 4.55
CA GLU A 279 -7.80 -1.96 3.84
C GLU A 279 -8.76 -1.54 2.70
N GLY A 280 -9.39 -2.53 2.05
CA GLY A 280 -10.37 -2.28 1.01
C GLY A 280 -11.64 -1.58 1.50
N GLU A 281 -12.07 -1.82 2.76
CA GLU A 281 -13.19 -1.09 3.38
C GLU A 281 -12.83 0.36 3.64
N GLU A 282 -11.67 0.60 4.24
CA GLU A 282 -11.21 1.95 4.56
C GLU A 282 -11.12 2.79 3.29
N LEU A 283 -10.51 2.22 2.24
CA LEU A 283 -10.46 2.87 0.94
C LEU A 283 -11.85 3.07 0.32
N ALA A 284 -12.72 2.05 0.37
CA ALA A 284 -14.07 2.13 -0.16
C ALA A 284 -14.85 3.29 0.46
N LYS A 285 -14.78 3.46 1.78
CA LYS A 285 -15.41 4.58 2.49
C LYS A 285 -14.83 5.93 2.08
N GLU A 286 -13.50 6.00 1.93
CA GLU A 286 -12.80 7.23 1.56
C GLU A 286 -13.17 7.71 0.15
N ILE A 287 -13.21 6.80 -0.85
CA ILE A 287 -13.41 7.18 -2.25
C ILE A 287 -14.86 7.16 -2.71
N ALA A 288 -15.78 6.50 -1.98
CA ALA A 288 -17.18 6.37 -2.37
C ALA A 288 -17.88 7.71 -2.68
N PRO A 289 -17.65 8.81 -1.91
CA PRO A 289 -18.29 10.10 -2.22
C PRO A 289 -17.96 10.63 -3.61
N PHE A 290 -16.74 10.36 -4.09
CA PHE A 290 -16.32 10.75 -5.43
C PHE A 290 -16.80 9.76 -6.49
N ILE A 291 -16.50 8.47 -6.30
CA ILE A 291 -16.78 7.41 -7.30
C ILE A 291 -18.26 7.36 -7.64
N LEU A 292 -19.14 7.36 -6.61
CA LEU A 292 -20.60 7.25 -6.82
C LEU A 292 -21.20 8.48 -7.53
N LYS A 293 -20.55 9.65 -7.49
CA LYS A 293 -21.04 10.90 -8.11
C LYS A 293 -20.42 11.21 -9.45
N LYS A 294 -19.13 10.85 -9.67
CA LYS A 294 -18.34 11.37 -10.78
C LYS A 294 -17.99 10.32 -11.84
N ILE A 295 -18.04 9.04 -11.49
CA ILE A 295 -17.67 7.96 -12.42
C ILE A 295 -18.91 7.35 -13.05
N ASP A 296 -18.83 7.04 -14.34
CA ASP A 296 -19.87 6.31 -15.04
C ASP A 296 -20.06 4.91 -14.42
N LYS A 297 -21.23 4.70 -13.83
CA LYS A 297 -21.57 3.47 -13.11
C LYS A 297 -21.60 2.25 -14.02
N LYS A 298 -21.85 2.44 -15.33
CA LYS A 298 -21.86 1.34 -16.33
C LYS A 298 -20.46 0.82 -16.61
N LYS A 299 -19.41 1.64 -16.38
CA LYS A 299 -18.01 1.28 -16.62
C LYS A 299 -17.35 0.53 -15.48
N ILE A 300 -17.93 0.62 -14.27
CA ILE A 300 -17.37 0.02 -13.03
C ILE A 300 -18.48 -0.60 -12.17
N PRO A 301 -19.36 -1.45 -12.73
CA PRO A 301 -20.51 -1.98 -12.00
C PRO A 301 -20.14 -2.79 -10.75
N LEU A 302 -19.04 -3.55 -10.77
CA LEU A 302 -18.58 -4.33 -9.62
C LEU A 302 -18.18 -3.43 -8.45
N MET A 303 -17.37 -2.40 -8.71
CA MET A 303 -16.99 -1.43 -7.68
C MET A 303 -18.22 -0.70 -7.14
N ILE A 304 -19.11 -0.19 -7.99
CA ILE A 304 -20.32 0.51 -7.55
C ILE A 304 -21.16 -0.35 -6.63
N ASN A 305 -21.32 -1.63 -6.96
CA ASN A 305 -22.09 -2.57 -6.16
C ASN A 305 -21.46 -2.77 -4.78
N LEU A 306 -20.16 -3.03 -4.73
CA LEU A 306 -19.46 -3.21 -3.44
C LEU A 306 -19.48 -1.93 -2.59
N LEU A 307 -19.26 -0.75 -3.19
CA LEU A 307 -19.32 0.54 -2.46
C LEU A 307 -20.69 0.77 -1.84
N LYS A 308 -21.79 0.50 -2.56
CA LYS A 308 -23.15 0.58 -2.04
C LYS A 308 -23.38 -0.45 -0.93
N THR A 309 -22.95 -1.69 -1.13
CA THR A 309 -23.05 -2.78 -0.15
C THR A 309 -22.41 -2.40 1.19
N ILE A 310 -21.19 -1.84 1.16
CA ILE A 310 -20.48 -1.40 2.37
C ILE A 310 -21.18 -0.19 2.99
N LYS A 311 -21.54 0.82 2.19
CA LYS A 311 -22.17 2.07 2.68
C LYS A 311 -23.50 1.80 3.35
N GLU A 312 -24.36 0.97 2.73
CA GLU A 312 -25.72 0.66 3.18
C GLU A 312 -25.77 -0.54 4.12
N ASN A 313 -24.64 -1.21 4.34
CA ASN A 313 -24.51 -2.46 5.10
C ASN A 313 -25.53 -3.55 4.65
N LYS A 314 -25.74 -3.66 3.34
CA LYS A 314 -26.60 -4.67 2.73
C LYS A 314 -25.82 -5.94 2.36
N LYS A 315 -26.54 -7.00 2.01
CA LYS A 315 -25.94 -8.20 1.40
C LYS A 315 -25.41 -7.87 0.00
N LEU A 316 -24.24 -8.41 -0.33
CA LEU A 316 -23.65 -8.26 -1.65
C LEU A 316 -24.43 -9.10 -2.68
N LYS A 317 -24.85 -8.47 -3.77
CA LYS A 317 -25.52 -9.12 -4.89
C LYS A 317 -24.62 -8.99 -6.13
N ILE A 318 -23.73 -9.95 -6.38
CA ILE A 318 -22.92 -9.98 -7.60
C ILE A 318 -23.55 -10.97 -8.59
N LYS A 319 -23.82 -10.52 -9.82
CA LYS A 319 -24.08 -11.41 -10.94
C LYS A 319 -22.72 -11.82 -11.52
N VAL A 320 -22.39 -13.07 -11.37
CA VAL A 320 -21.18 -13.68 -11.91
C VAL A 320 -21.36 -13.95 -13.39
#